data_68643dcff75ebf2ca6c7276b919a2cde
#
_entry.id   68643dcff75ebf2ca6c7276b919a2cde
#
_cell.length_a   1.000
_cell.length_b   1.000
_cell.length_c   1.000
_cell.angle_alpha   90.00
_cell.angle_beta   90.00
_cell.angle_gamma   90.00
#
_symmetry.space_group_name_H-M   'P 1'
#
loop_
_entity.id
_entity.type
_entity.pdbx_description
1 polymer ?
#
loop_
_entity_poly.entity_id
_entity_poly.type
_entity_poly.pdbx_seq_one_letter_code
_entity_poly.pdbx_strand_id
1 'polypeptide(L)'
;MNSYNTVVLHRVVEEQSKSFIDITLQTLQHILTSSMSMGQLVSIDQAILSSKGANRPICLTFDDGFSSDHDLVLPELKNINATATFFIVTDWLGTPGYLTEHQVRALSDSDMQIGSHSKSHPNFLTINS
;
A
#
# COMPACT_ATOMS: atom_id res chain seq x y z
N MET A 1 -19.08 7.99 -15.46
CA MET A 1 -18.52 7.88 -14.11
C MET A 1 -17.22 7.08 -14.20
N ASN A 2 -16.13 7.64 -13.78
CA ASN A 2 -14.86 6.93 -13.83
C ASN A 2 -14.75 6.04 -12.58
N SER A 3 -14.72 4.74 -12.78
CA SER A 3 -14.54 3.78 -11.70
C SER A 3 -13.12 3.22 -11.73
N TYR A 4 -12.47 3.18 -10.60
CA TYR A 4 -11.25 2.43 -10.37
C TYR A 4 -11.48 1.39 -9.27
N ASN A 5 -10.72 0.32 -9.31
CA ASN A 5 -10.78 -0.70 -8.28
C ASN A 5 -9.65 -0.47 -7.29
N THR A 6 -9.95 -0.58 -6.01
CA THR A 6 -8.96 -0.50 -4.93
C THR A 6 -8.90 -1.82 -4.19
N VAL A 7 -7.68 -2.31 -3.99
CA VAL A 7 -7.38 -3.47 -3.14
C VAL A 7 -6.63 -2.95 -1.92
N VAL A 8 -7.19 -3.14 -0.74
CA VAL A 8 -6.60 -2.71 0.54
C VAL A 8 -5.84 -3.85 1.17
N LEU A 9 -4.60 -3.62 1.46
CA LEU A 9 -3.68 -4.57 2.08
C LEU A 9 -3.07 -3.93 3.33
N HIS A 10 -2.46 -4.76 4.20
CA HIS A 10 -1.80 -4.30 5.40
C HIS A 10 -0.38 -4.87 5.44
N ARG A 11 -0.14 -5.92 6.22
CA ARG A 11 1.19 -6.48 6.40
C ARG A 11 1.46 -7.64 5.44
N VAL A 12 2.63 -7.62 4.82
CA VAL A 12 3.16 -8.74 4.04
C VAL A 12 4.19 -9.49 4.88
N VAL A 13 4.12 -10.82 4.89
CA VAL A 13 5.05 -11.70 5.58
C VAL A 13 5.68 -12.70 4.59
N GLU A 14 6.88 -13.17 4.87
CA GLU A 14 7.59 -14.07 3.93
C GLU A 14 6.85 -15.40 3.76
N GLU A 15 6.49 -16.08 4.84
CA GLU A 15 5.93 -17.43 4.75
C GLU A 15 4.60 -17.60 5.49
N GLN A 16 4.57 -17.46 6.82
CA GLN A 16 3.40 -17.78 7.63
C GLN A 16 2.69 -16.55 8.18
N SER A 17 1.43 -16.43 7.83
CA SER A 17 0.53 -15.45 8.46
C SER A 17 0.32 -15.76 9.93
N LYS A 18 0.43 -14.74 10.79
CA LYS A 18 0.17 -14.79 12.23
C LYS A 18 -1.05 -13.96 12.64
N SER A 19 -1.62 -13.23 11.68
CA SER A 19 -2.73 -12.32 11.91
C SER A 19 -3.66 -12.33 10.70
N PHE A 20 -4.93 -12.00 10.91
CA PHE A 20 -5.92 -11.90 9.82
C PHE A 20 -5.63 -10.76 8.84
N ILE A 21 -4.77 -9.79 9.22
CA ILE A 21 -4.34 -8.70 8.32
C ILE A 21 -3.12 -9.06 7.49
N ASP A 22 -2.51 -10.22 7.73
CA ASP A 22 -1.31 -10.64 7.01
C ASP A 22 -1.66 -11.31 5.69
N ILE A 23 -0.87 -11.04 4.67
CA ILE A 23 -0.76 -11.87 3.48
C ILE A 23 0.68 -12.33 3.30
N THR A 24 0.89 -13.48 2.67
CA THR A 24 2.23 -13.94 2.34
C THR A 24 2.78 -13.21 1.12
N LEU A 25 4.11 -13.17 0.98
CA LEU A 25 4.76 -12.65 -0.22
C LEU A 25 4.27 -13.35 -1.49
N GLN A 26 4.06 -14.67 -1.44
CA GLN A 26 3.51 -15.42 -2.55
C GLN A 26 2.09 -14.94 -2.92
N THR A 27 1.24 -14.67 -1.92
CA THR A 27 -0.10 -14.12 -2.15
C THR A 27 -0.02 -12.72 -2.77
N LEU A 28 0.90 -11.87 -2.30
CA LEU A 28 1.15 -10.56 -2.92
C LEU A 28 1.52 -10.70 -4.39
N GLN A 29 2.45 -11.59 -4.73
CA GLN A 29 2.86 -11.83 -6.11
C GLN A 29 1.70 -12.27 -7.00
N HIS A 30 0.79 -13.12 -6.49
CA HIS A 30 -0.43 -13.50 -7.20
C HIS A 30 -1.39 -12.32 -7.40
N ILE A 31 -1.57 -11.46 -6.37
CA ILE A 31 -2.38 -10.25 -6.48
C ILE A 31 -1.81 -9.31 -7.55
N LEU A 32 -0.50 -9.09 -7.54
CA LEU A 32 0.17 -8.23 -8.53
C LEU A 32 -0.03 -8.76 -9.96
N THR A 33 0.23 -10.04 -10.18
CA THR A 33 0.08 -10.68 -11.49
C THR A 33 -1.38 -10.61 -11.99
N SER A 34 -2.34 -10.94 -11.13
CA SER A 34 -3.76 -10.88 -11.46
C SER A 34 -4.21 -9.45 -11.75
N SER A 35 -3.77 -8.48 -10.95
CA SER A 35 -4.12 -7.07 -11.14
C SER A 35 -3.58 -6.54 -12.47
N MET A 36 -2.33 -6.86 -12.82
CA MET A 36 -1.74 -6.45 -14.10
C MET A 36 -2.47 -7.03 -15.31
N SER A 37 -3.06 -8.23 -15.20
CA SER A 37 -3.87 -8.81 -16.28
C SER A 37 -5.22 -8.14 -16.45
N MET A 38 -5.71 -7.43 -15.41
CA MET A 38 -7.01 -6.76 -15.40
C MET A 38 -6.93 -5.27 -15.72
N GLY A 39 -5.80 -4.63 -15.49
CA GLY A 39 -5.62 -3.20 -15.69
C GLY A 39 -4.23 -2.70 -15.33
N GLN A 40 -4.08 -1.40 -15.25
CA GLN A 40 -2.82 -0.76 -14.88
C GLN A 40 -2.77 -0.48 -13.37
N LEU A 41 -1.71 -0.94 -12.72
CA LEU A 41 -1.43 -0.61 -11.32
C LEU A 41 -0.90 0.82 -11.21
N VAL A 42 -1.62 1.65 -10.47
CA VAL A 42 -1.33 3.08 -10.30
C VAL A 42 -1.59 3.52 -8.86
N SER A 43 -1.03 4.65 -8.47
CA SER A 43 -1.39 5.31 -7.21
C SER A 43 -2.83 5.87 -7.26
N ILE A 44 -3.39 6.19 -6.10
CA ILE A 44 -4.73 6.82 -6.04
C ILE A 44 -4.75 8.14 -6.80
N ASP A 45 -3.74 8.99 -6.64
CA ASP A 45 -3.66 10.26 -7.36
C ASP A 45 -3.62 10.07 -8.88
N GLN A 46 -2.84 9.12 -9.35
CA GLN A 46 -2.79 8.77 -10.77
C GLN A 46 -4.14 8.26 -11.27
N ALA A 47 -4.84 7.42 -10.49
CA ALA A 47 -6.17 6.92 -10.85
C ALA A 47 -7.19 8.05 -10.99
N ILE A 48 -7.18 9.03 -10.07
CA ILE A 48 -8.07 10.20 -10.10
C ILE A 48 -7.79 11.06 -11.32
N LEU A 49 -6.51 11.30 -11.65
CA LEU A 49 -6.09 12.12 -12.78
C LEU A 49 -6.29 11.42 -14.13
N SER A 50 -6.17 10.09 -14.18
CA SER A 50 -6.25 9.30 -15.42
C SER A 50 -7.69 9.03 -15.90
N SER A 51 -8.65 9.67 -15.36
CA SER A 51 -10.10 9.37 -15.45
C SER A 51 -10.73 9.39 -16.85
N LYS A 52 -9.97 9.46 -17.93
CA LYS A 52 -10.48 9.57 -19.30
C LYS A 52 -9.92 8.54 -20.30
N GLY A 53 -9.34 7.44 -19.86
CA GLY A 53 -8.74 6.43 -20.76
C GLY A 53 -9.38 5.04 -20.68
N ALA A 54 -9.17 4.24 -21.73
CA ALA A 54 -9.66 2.86 -21.84
C ALA A 54 -9.01 1.87 -20.85
N ASN A 55 -7.98 2.30 -20.14
CA ASN A 55 -7.29 1.50 -19.12
C ASN A 55 -8.02 1.61 -17.78
N ARG A 56 -8.47 0.47 -17.26
CA ARG A 56 -9.06 0.40 -15.92
C ARG A 56 -7.94 0.52 -14.87
N PRO A 57 -7.84 1.65 -14.16
CA PRO A 57 -6.84 1.78 -13.12
C PRO A 57 -7.19 0.87 -11.93
N ILE A 58 -6.17 0.23 -11.38
CA ILE A 58 -6.25 -0.57 -10.17
C ILE A 58 -5.30 0.06 -9.15
N CYS A 59 -5.82 0.42 -7.98
CA CYS A 59 -5.03 0.97 -6.89
C CYS A 59 -4.75 -0.13 -5.87
N LEU A 60 -3.49 -0.35 -5.56
CA LEU A 60 -3.10 -1.09 -4.38
C LEU A 60 -2.81 -0.09 -3.26
N THR A 61 -3.41 -0.31 -2.10
CA THR A 61 -3.16 0.48 -0.91
C THR A 61 -2.67 -0.41 0.21
N PHE A 62 -1.69 0.09 0.94
CA PHE A 62 -1.12 -0.58 2.11
C PHE A 62 -1.32 0.33 3.31
N ASP A 63 -2.00 -0.19 4.33
CA ASP A 63 -2.36 0.56 5.52
C ASP A 63 -1.37 0.29 6.67
N ASP A 64 -1.32 1.20 7.62
CA ASP A 64 -0.59 1.16 8.89
C ASP A 64 0.91 1.50 8.81
N GLY A 65 1.59 1.28 7.70
CA GLY A 65 3.03 1.57 7.56
C GLY A 65 3.93 0.51 8.21
N PHE A 66 3.66 -0.77 7.97
CA PHE A 66 4.54 -1.87 8.39
C PHE A 66 5.90 -1.82 7.66
N SER A 67 6.97 -2.27 8.31
CA SER A 67 8.31 -2.35 7.70
C SER A 67 8.34 -3.20 6.43
N SER A 68 7.43 -4.17 6.32
CA SER A 68 7.26 -5.00 5.12
C SER A 68 6.93 -4.20 3.85
N ASP A 69 6.35 -3.01 3.99
CA ASP A 69 6.06 -2.12 2.85
C ASP A 69 7.34 -1.74 2.09
N HIS A 70 8.42 -1.49 2.84
CA HIS A 70 9.74 -1.22 2.27
C HIS A 70 10.50 -2.50 1.94
N ASP A 71 10.51 -3.48 2.86
CA ASP A 71 11.43 -4.61 2.77
C ASP A 71 10.95 -5.69 1.79
N LEU A 72 9.63 -5.87 1.64
CA LEU A 72 9.03 -6.92 0.80
C LEU A 72 8.21 -6.33 -0.36
N VAL A 73 7.37 -5.32 -0.12
CA VAL A 73 6.45 -4.81 -1.13
C VAL A 73 7.16 -3.96 -2.18
N LEU A 74 7.99 -3.02 -1.76
CA LEU A 74 8.69 -2.11 -2.67
C LEU A 74 9.52 -2.84 -3.74
N PRO A 75 10.32 -3.88 -3.42
CA PRO A 75 11.05 -4.64 -4.44
C PRO A 75 10.13 -5.28 -5.48
N GLU A 76 9.01 -5.85 -5.06
CA GLU A 76 8.04 -6.48 -5.97
C GLU A 76 7.41 -5.45 -6.93
N LEU A 77 7.00 -4.29 -6.41
CA LEU A 77 6.45 -3.21 -7.23
C LEU A 77 7.48 -2.67 -8.24
N LYS A 78 8.73 -2.50 -7.82
CA LYS A 78 9.81 -2.05 -8.71
C LYS A 78 10.09 -3.06 -9.83
N ASN A 79 10.08 -4.36 -9.53
CA ASN A 79 10.30 -5.41 -10.52
C ASN A 79 9.31 -5.37 -11.68
N ILE A 80 8.08 -4.94 -11.44
CA ILE A 80 7.01 -4.86 -12.45
C ILE A 80 6.73 -3.43 -12.89
N ASN A 81 7.53 -2.46 -12.47
CA ASN A 81 7.37 -1.04 -12.75
C ASN A 81 5.96 -0.51 -12.40
N ALA A 82 5.45 -0.93 -11.25
CA ALA A 82 4.14 -0.55 -10.73
C ALA A 82 4.28 0.44 -9.57
N THR A 83 3.21 1.18 -9.31
CA THR A 83 3.09 2.08 -8.16
C THR A 83 1.95 1.67 -7.25
N ALA A 84 2.02 2.07 -5.99
CA ALA A 84 1.00 1.85 -4.97
C ALA A 84 0.90 3.07 -4.05
N THR A 85 -0.09 3.07 -3.18
CA THR A 85 -0.27 4.10 -2.15
C THR A 85 -0.11 3.49 -0.77
N PHE A 86 0.68 4.14 0.08
CA PHE A 86 0.97 3.70 1.44
C PHE A 86 0.42 4.71 2.45
N PHE A 87 -0.48 4.28 3.32
CA PHE A 87 -1.09 5.10 4.36
C PHE A 87 -0.43 4.85 5.70
N ILE A 88 0.25 5.87 6.23
CA ILE A 88 1.16 5.76 7.37
C ILE A 88 0.50 6.28 8.65
N VAL A 89 0.57 5.50 9.74
CA VAL A 89 0.26 5.95 11.11
C VAL A 89 1.51 6.60 11.69
N THR A 90 1.49 7.91 11.89
CA THR A 90 2.70 8.66 12.17
C THR A 90 3.34 8.38 13.53
N ASP A 91 2.55 8.05 14.56
CA ASP A 91 3.07 7.69 15.88
C ASP A 91 3.80 6.32 15.90
N TRP A 92 3.59 5.50 14.87
CA TRP A 92 4.24 4.19 14.78
C TRP A 92 5.58 4.23 14.05
N LEU A 93 5.91 5.33 13.40
CA LEU A 93 7.19 5.49 12.70
C LEU A 93 8.38 5.26 13.64
N GLY A 94 9.33 4.44 13.20
CA GLY A 94 10.53 4.11 13.95
C GLY A 94 10.33 3.12 15.10
N THR A 95 9.10 2.65 15.33
CA THR A 95 8.85 1.60 16.31
C THR A 95 9.10 0.20 15.69
N PRO A 96 9.39 -0.84 16.49
CA PRO A 96 9.67 -2.18 15.97
C PRO A 96 8.53 -2.72 15.10
N GLY A 97 8.85 -3.17 13.89
CA GLY A 97 7.89 -3.73 12.93
C GLY A 97 7.24 -2.70 12.00
N TYR A 98 7.52 -1.42 12.18
CA TYR A 98 6.99 -0.34 11.36
C TYR A 98 8.09 0.40 10.59
N LEU A 99 7.69 1.16 9.58
CA LEU A 99 8.59 1.97 8.76
C LEU A 99 9.35 3.00 9.58
N THR A 100 10.60 3.21 9.23
CA THR A 100 11.36 4.40 9.66
C THR A 100 11.11 5.57 8.72
N GLU A 101 11.40 6.79 9.16
CA GLU A 101 11.32 7.96 8.27
C GLU A 101 12.19 7.80 7.01
N HIS A 102 13.36 7.18 7.14
CA HIS A 102 14.24 6.89 6.00
C HIS A 102 13.57 5.95 4.99
N GLN A 103 12.89 4.91 5.46
CA GLN A 103 12.16 3.97 4.59
C GLN A 103 10.95 4.63 3.92
N VAL A 104 10.23 5.51 4.63
CA VAL A 104 9.15 6.32 4.01
C VAL A 104 9.69 7.19 2.89
N ARG A 105 10.84 7.84 3.08
CA ARG A 105 11.51 8.62 2.03
C ARG A 105 11.89 7.74 0.84
N ALA A 106 12.43 6.55 1.10
CA ALA A 106 12.79 5.59 0.03
C ALA A 106 11.56 5.15 -0.79
N LEU A 107 10.40 4.94 -0.16
CA LEU A 107 9.13 4.70 -0.87
C LEU A 107 8.78 5.88 -1.76
N SER A 108 8.80 7.10 -1.23
CA SER A 108 8.49 8.33 -1.97
C SER A 108 9.47 8.56 -3.13
N ASP A 109 10.76 8.38 -2.92
CA ASP A 109 11.80 8.53 -3.95
C ASP A 109 11.70 7.45 -5.05
N SER A 110 10.96 6.39 -4.80
CA SER A 110 10.65 5.32 -5.75
C SER A 110 9.28 5.50 -6.43
N ASP A 111 8.75 6.73 -6.45
CA ASP A 111 7.47 7.10 -7.07
C ASP A 111 6.23 6.46 -6.43
N MET A 112 6.34 5.97 -5.20
CA MET A 112 5.19 5.52 -4.43
C MET A 112 4.46 6.72 -3.80
N GLN A 113 3.14 6.67 -3.76
CA GLN A 113 2.34 7.69 -3.08
C GLN A 113 2.32 7.41 -1.56
N ILE A 114 2.56 8.46 -0.78
CA ILE A 114 2.46 8.41 0.68
C ILE A 114 1.24 9.21 1.12
N GLY A 115 0.40 8.60 1.95
CA GLY A 115 -0.78 9.20 2.56
C GLY A 115 -0.76 9.06 4.09
N SER A 116 -1.65 9.79 4.76
CA SER A 116 -1.82 9.70 6.21
C SER A 116 -2.87 8.66 6.59
N HIS A 117 -2.58 7.86 7.61
CA HIS A 117 -3.54 6.93 8.24
C HIS A 117 -3.80 7.32 9.70
N SER A 118 -4.03 8.61 9.94
CA SER A 118 -4.12 9.26 11.25
C SER A 118 -2.79 9.32 12.01
N LYS A 119 -2.81 10.00 13.15
CA LYS A 119 -1.64 10.09 14.03
C LYS A 119 -1.42 8.80 14.81
N SER A 120 -2.46 8.26 15.45
CA SER A 120 -2.37 7.19 16.45
C SER A 120 -3.27 5.99 16.19
N HIS A 121 -3.90 5.91 15.03
CA HIS A 121 -4.87 4.87 14.66
C HIS A 121 -5.99 4.70 15.70
N PRO A 122 -6.67 5.79 16.11
CA PRO A 122 -7.67 5.72 17.17
C PRO A 122 -8.93 4.99 16.69
N ASN A 123 -9.58 4.29 17.60
CA ASN A 123 -10.94 3.82 17.35
C ASN A 123 -11.91 4.99 17.43
N PHE A 124 -12.43 5.46 16.30
CA PHE A 124 -13.33 6.61 16.24
C PHE A 124 -14.61 6.44 17.04
N LEU A 125 -15.03 5.22 17.34
CA LEU A 125 -16.21 4.96 18.19
C LEU A 125 -15.95 5.26 19.68
N THR A 126 -14.68 5.35 20.09
CA THR A 126 -14.27 5.57 21.48
C THR A 126 -13.63 6.92 21.73
N ILE A 127 -13.49 7.77 20.72
CA ILE A 127 -12.97 9.13 20.87
C ILE A 127 -14.07 10.00 21.49
N ASN A 128 -13.79 10.51 22.69
CA ASN A 128 -14.62 11.54 23.30
C ASN A 128 -14.30 12.89 22.65
N SER A 129 -15.33 13.59 22.25
CA SER A 129 -15.27 14.96 21.72
C SER A 129 -14.88 15.96 22.81
#